data_65e8c768097f828a685824be41d32634
#
_entry.id   65e8c768097f828a685824be41d32634
#
_cell.length_a   1.000
_cell.length_b   1.000
_cell.length_c   1.000
_cell.angle_alpha   90.00
_cell.angle_beta   90.00
_cell.angle_gamma   90.00
#
_symmetry.space_group_name_H-M   'P 1'
#
loop_
_entity.id
_entity.type
_entity.pdbx_description
1 polymer ?
#
loop_
_entity_poly.entity_id
_entity_poly.type
_entity_poly.pdbx_seq_one_letter_code
_entity_poly.pdbx_strand_id
1 'polypeptide(L)'
;ETWPVFKKFKETVAPNHEHWSTIQSVEYVLRYDVTPYMKRIIHTPTLMVTSAYDDITMTEFEVPAFNKLPTPTKRLVQIGGDASHMSLYDNPDHLNLVGSACANWCRDHL
;
A
#
# COMPACT_ATOMS: atom_id res chain seq x y z
N GLU A 1 -16.09 -2.58 -6.16
CA GLU A 1 -16.52 -1.75 -4.99
C GLU A 1 -15.75 -0.44 -4.83
N THR A 2 -14.68 -0.22 -5.57
CA THR A 2 -13.80 0.96 -5.49
C THR A 2 -14.47 2.24 -6.03
N TRP A 3 -15.37 2.11 -7.00
CA TRP A 3 -16.01 3.24 -7.67
C TRP A 3 -16.78 4.20 -6.77
N PRO A 4 -17.59 3.73 -5.80
CA PRO A 4 -18.27 4.63 -4.86
C PRO A 4 -17.32 5.49 -4.03
N VAL A 5 -16.15 4.94 -3.67
CA VAL A 5 -15.11 5.65 -2.90
C VAL A 5 -14.52 6.79 -3.74
N PHE A 6 -14.17 6.55 -5.00
CA PHE A 6 -13.66 7.60 -5.89
C PHE A 6 -14.70 8.70 -6.15
N LYS A 7 -15.98 8.36 -6.26
CA LYS A 7 -17.05 9.36 -6.35
C LYS A 7 -17.09 10.24 -5.11
N LYS A 8 -17.07 9.62 -3.92
CA LYS A 8 -17.04 10.34 -2.64
C LYS A 8 -15.80 11.26 -2.54
N PHE A 9 -14.63 10.79 -2.96
CA PHE A 9 -13.42 11.61 -2.97
C PHE A 9 -13.57 12.84 -3.85
N LYS A 10 -14.14 12.72 -5.05
CA LYS A 10 -14.39 13.86 -5.91
C LYS A 10 -15.36 14.87 -5.30
N GLU A 11 -16.38 14.39 -4.61
CA GLU A 11 -17.39 15.24 -3.97
C GLU A 11 -16.91 15.94 -2.70
N THR A 12 -15.86 15.42 -2.05
CA THR A 12 -15.42 15.89 -0.72
C THR A 12 -14.02 16.49 -0.72
N VAL A 13 -12.99 15.67 -0.97
CA VAL A 13 -11.58 16.05 -0.73
C VAL A 13 -10.80 16.33 -2.01
N ALA A 14 -11.29 15.90 -3.16
CA ALA A 14 -10.58 16.03 -4.44
C ALA A 14 -11.50 16.51 -5.58
N PRO A 15 -12.08 17.73 -5.49
CA PRO A 15 -13.06 18.22 -6.46
C PRO A 15 -12.52 18.32 -7.89
N ASN A 16 -11.22 18.46 -8.05
CA ASN A 16 -10.54 18.50 -9.35
C ASN A 16 -10.15 17.12 -9.89
N HIS A 17 -10.46 16.04 -9.15
CA HIS A 17 -10.17 14.70 -9.62
C HIS A 17 -11.03 14.33 -10.82
N GLU A 18 -10.41 13.86 -11.89
CA GLU A 18 -11.07 13.38 -13.10
C GLU A 18 -11.03 11.85 -13.16
N HIS A 19 -12.20 11.23 -13.43
CA HIS A 19 -12.34 9.77 -13.47
C HIS A 19 -12.01 9.21 -14.86
N TRP A 20 -10.85 9.59 -15.40
CA TRP A 20 -10.37 9.02 -16.67
C TRP A 20 -8.86 8.80 -16.62
N SER A 21 -8.41 7.88 -17.44
CA SER A 21 -6.99 7.57 -17.59
C SER A 21 -6.71 7.24 -19.06
N THR A 22 -5.48 7.41 -19.49
CA THR A 22 -5.08 7.02 -20.84
C THR A 22 -4.91 5.51 -20.93
N ILE A 23 -5.16 4.92 -22.09
CA ILE A 23 -4.88 3.50 -22.36
C ILE A 23 -3.39 3.20 -22.10
N GLN A 24 -2.50 4.12 -22.42
CA GLN A 24 -1.06 3.99 -22.17
C GLN A 24 -0.75 3.86 -20.67
N SER A 25 -1.45 4.61 -19.81
CA SER A 25 -1.30 4.49 -18.34
C SER A 25 -1.69 3.10 -17.87
N VAL A 26 -2.78 2.54 -18.39
CA VAL A 26 -3.21 1.17 -18.08
C VAL A 26 -2.17 0.15 -18.57
N GLU A 27 -1.62 0.32 -19.77
CA GLU A 27 -0.56 -0.54 -20.30
C GLU A 27 0.69 -0.53 -19.41
N TYR A 28 1.11 0.65 -18.93
CA TYR A 28 2.25 0.77 -18.03
C TYR A 28 2.00 0.09 -16.67
N VAL A 29 0.81 0.23 -16.10
CA VAL A 29 0.43 -0.46 -14.87
C VAL A 29 0.49 -1.98 -15.04
N LEU A 30 -0.04 -2.50 -16.14
CA LEU A 30 -0.04 -3.95 -16.42
C LEU A 30 1.38 -4.52 -16.65
N ARG A 31 2.31 -3.70 -17.11
CA ARG A 31 3.72 -4.08 -17.31
C ARG A 31 4.60 -3.85 -16.10
N TYR A 32 4.11 -3.13 -15.11
CA TYR A 32 4.89 -2.73 -13.96
C TYR A 32 5.07 -3.91 -12.99
N ASP A 33 6.30 -4.39 -12.85
CA ASP A 33 6.68 -5.42 -11.89
C ASP A 33 7.94 -4.99 -11.13
N VAL A 34 7.80 -4.74 -9.84
CA VAL A 34 8.90 -4.37 -8.94
C VAL A 34 9.61 -5.59 -8.34
N THR A 35 9.03 -6.77 -8.45
CA THR A 35 9.51 -7.99 -7.80
C THR A 35 10.99 -8.29 -8.08
N PRO A 36 11.51 -8.12 -9.33
CA PRO A 36 12.92 -8.35 -9.61
C PRO A 36 13.88 -7.41 -8.85
N TYR A 37 13.40 -6.20 -8.52
CA TYR A 37 14.20 -5.18 -7.84
C TYR A 37 14.25 -5.37 -6.32
N MET A 38 13.29 -6.05 -5.73
CA MET A 38 13.23 -6.28 -4.28
C MET A 38 14.49 -6.99 -3.76
N LYS A 39 15.08 -7.87 -4.55
CA LYS A 39 16.34 -8.56 -4.21
C LYS A 39 17.55 -7.63 -4.11
N ARG A 40 17.45 -6.38 -4.58
CA ARG A 40 18.52 -5.37 -4.51
C ARG A 40 18.44 -4.52 -3.25
N ILE A 41 17.40 -4.64 -2.45
CA ILE A 41 17.23 -3.92 -1.18
C ILE A 41 17.98 -4.69 -0.10
N ILE A 42 19.32 -4.51 -0.05
CA ILE A 42 20.22 -5.32 0.78
C ILE A 42 20.42 -4.69 2.16
N HIS A 43 20.55 -3.38 2.24
CA HIS A 43 20.91 -2.67 3.47
C HIS A 43 19.85 -1.67 3.96
N THR A 44 18.89 -1.32 3.11
CA THR A 44 17.86 -0.33 3.47
C THR A 44 16.85 -0.94 4.45
N PRO A 45 16.67 -0.35 5.65
CA PRO A 45 15.60 -0.74 6.55
C PRO A 45 14.24 -0.60 5.85
N THR A 46 13.44 -1.65 5.87
CA THR A 46 12.21 -1.71 5.09
C THR A 46 11.01 -2.09 5.94
N LEU A 47 10.04 -1.20 6.04
CA LEU A 47 8.72 -1.48 6.58
C LEU A 47 7.74 -1.71 5.44
N MET A 48 6.97 -2.77 5.52
CA MET A 48 5.81 -3.02 4.66
C MET A 48 4.55 -3.03 5.52
N VAL A 49 3.56 -2.25 5.14
CA VAL A 49 2.27 -2.20 5.83
C VAL A 49 1.20 -2.67 4.86
N THR A 50 0.40 -3.64 5.28
CA THR A 50 -0.64 -4.27 4.45
C THR A 50 -1.97 -4.29 5.20
N SER A 51 -3.07 -4.54 4.51
CA SER A 51 -4.38 -4.77 5.12
C SER A 51 -4.75 -6.25 5.13
N ALA A 52 -5.52 -6.68 6.15
CA ALA A 52 -5.87 -8.08 6.31
C ALA A 52 -6.83 -8.59 5.23
N TYR A 53 -7.70 -7.71 4.73
CA TYR A 53 -8.71 -8.03 3.72
C TYR A 53 -8.52 -7.15 2.48
N ASP A 54 -7.29 -7.12 1.95
CA ASP A 54 -7.00 -6.43 0.70
C ASP A 54 -7.52 -7.26 -0.48
N ASP A 55 -8.50 -6.73 -1.17
CA ASP A 55 -9.14 -7.32 -2.35
C ASP A 55 -8.55 -6.80 -3.68
N ILE A 56 -7.58 -5.89 -3.60
CA ILE A 56 -6.90 -5.29 -4.75
C ILE A 56 -5.45 -5.75 -4.83
N THR A 57 -4.69 -5.62 -3.71
CA THR A 57 -3.33 -6.13 -3.57
C THR A 57 -3.31 -7.26 -2.55
N MET A 58 -3.64 -8.44 -3.00
CA MET A 58 -3.87 -9.59 -2.12
C MET A 58 -2.62 -9.97 -1.31
N THR A 59 -2.81 -10.30 -0.04
CA THR A 59 -1.76 -10.75 0.89
C THR A 59 -0.93 -11.91 0.33
N GLU A 60 -1.53 -12.75 -0.50
CA GLU A 60 -0.87 -13.85 -1.20
C GLU A 60 0.27 -13.40 -2.13
N PHE A 61 0.24 -12.15 -2.59
CA PHE A 61 1.33 -11.56 -3.38
C PHE A 61 2.27 -10.71 -2.51
N GLU A 62 1.73 -10.02 -1.52
CA GLU A 62 2.49 -9.11 -0.65
C GLU A 62 3.48 -9.84 0.25
N VAL A 63 3.05 -10.91 0.92
CA VAL A 63 3.92 -11.67 1.83
C VAL A 63 5.08 -12.35 1.09
N PRO A 64 4.88 -13.05 -0.05
CA PRO A 64 5.99 -13.55 -0.85
C PRO A 64 6.93 -12.46 -1.36
N ALA A 65 6.41 -11.28 -1.70
CA ALA A 65 7.22 -10.14 -2.10
C ALA A 65 8.09 -9.65 -0.95
N PHE A 66 7.52 -9.45 0.24
CA PHE A 66 8.25 -9.09 1.46
C PHE A 66 9.35 -10.10 1.79
N ASN A 67 9.07 -11.39 1.64
CA ASN A 67 10.04 -12.44 1.93
C ASN A 67 11.25 -12.43 0.98
N LYS A 68 11.13 -11.87 -0.22
CA LYS A 68 12.24 -11.70 -1.18
C LYS A 68 13.21 -10.57 -0.81
N LEU A 69 12.87 -9.71 0.14
CA LEU A 69 13.76 -8.66 0.62
C LEU A 69 14.94 -9.27 1.38
N PRO A 70 16.19 -9.10 0.93
CA PRO A 70 17.36 -9.65 1.60
C PRO A 70 17.82 -8.84 2.83
N THR A 71 17.35 -7.60 2.97
CA THR A 71 17.71 -6.74 4.11
C THR A 71 17.39 -7.45 5.44
N PRO A 72 18.34 -7.47 6.41
CA PRO A 72 18.10 -8.04 7.73
C PRO A 72 17.15 -7.17 8.57
N THR A 73 17.08 -5.87 8.29
CA THR A 73 16.24 -4.91 9.00
C THR A 73 14.94 -4.73 8.21
N LYS A 74 14.01 -5.63 8.42
CA LYS A 74 12.69 -5.54 7.78
C LYS A 74 11.56 -5.95 8.72
N ARG A 75 10.40 -5.34 8.52
CA ARG A 75 9.19 -5.62 9.29
C ARG A 75 7.97 -5.59 8.40
N LEU A 76 7.08 -6.56 8.58
CA LEU A 76 5.74 -6.57 8.01
C LEU A 76 4.75 -6.25 9.13
N VAL A 77 3.88 -5.28 8.88
CA VAL A 77 2.76 -4.92 9.76
C VAL A 77 1.48 -5.11 8.95
N GLN A 78 0.61 -5.98 9.42
CA GLN A 78 -0.70 -6.18 8.84
C GLN A 78 -1.75 -5.50 9.70
N ILE A 79 -2.48 -4.55 9.13
CA ILE A 79 -3.63 -3.92 9.78
C ILE A 79 -4.78 -4.92 9.75
N GLY A 80 -5.21 -5.32 10.94
CA GLY A 80 -6.22 -6.36 11.14
C GLY A 80 -7.65 -5.83 11.17
N GLY A 81 -8.56 -6.62 11.75
CA GLY A 81 -9.97 -6.29 11.85
C GLY A 81 -10.67 -6.38 10.51
N ASP A 82 -11.34 -5.31 10.11
CA ASP A 82 -12.04 -5.15 8.84
C ASP A 82 -11.24 -4.31 7.82
N ALA A 83 -9.92 -4.18 8.02
CA ALA A 83 -9.07 -3.39 7.15
C ALA A 83 -9.04 -3.98 5.73
N SER A 84 -9.49 -3.17 4.76
CA SER A 84 -9.47 -3.44 3.33
C SER A 84 -8.51 -2.48 2.62
N HIS A 85 -8.26 -2.69 1.32
CA HIS A 85 -7.43 -1.77 0.55
C HIS A 85 -7.87 -0.31 0.69
N MET A 86 -9.15 -0.05 0.44
CA MET A 86 -9.67 1.32 0.45
C MET A 86 -9.76 1.92 1.86
N SER A 87 -9.91 1.11 2.90
CA SER A 87 -9.97 1.61 4.26
C SER A 87 -8.63 2.20 4.75
N LEU A 88 -7.52 1.85 4.10
CA LEU A 88 -6.22 2.47 4.37
C LEU A 88 -6.11 3.90 3.81
N TYR A 89 -7.13 4.38 3.06
CA TYR A 89 -7.17 5.73 2.51
C TYR A 89 -8.26 6.61 3.13
N ASP A 90 -9.34 6.03 3.67
CA ASP A 90 -10.51 6.79 4.12
C ASP A 90 -10.97 6.51 5.56
N ASN A 91 -10.52 5.42 6.18
CA ASN A 91 -10.86 5.13 7.57
C ASN A 91 -9.83 5.76 8.53
N PRO A 92 -10.21 6.74 9.38
CA PRO A 92 -9.28 7.43 10.28
C PRO A 92 -8.55 6.50 11.26
N ASP A 93 -9.21 5.45 11.74
CA ASP A 93 -8.61 4.52 12.70
C ASP A 93 -7.51 3.68 12.03
N HIS A 94 -7.78 3.18 10.82
CA HIS A 94 -6.77 2.46 10.04
C HIS A 94 -5.61 3.37 9.62
N LEU A 95 -5.89 4.61 9.21
CA LEU A 95 -4.87 5.60 8.88
C LEU A 95 -3.97 5.92 10.08
N ASN A 96 -4.56 6.03 11.29
CA ASN A 96 -3.80 6.24 12.52
C ASN A 96 -2.88 5.06 12.85
N LEU A 97 -3.34 3.83 12.64
CA LEU A 97 -2.51 2.63 12.82
C LEU A 97 -1.33 2.59 11.83
N VAL A 98 -1.60 2.85 10.54
CA VAL A 98 -0.56 2.95 9.52
C VAL A 98 0.44 4.05 9.84
N GLY A 99 -0.06 5.27 10.14
CA GLY A 99 0.77 6.43 10.48
C GLY A 99 1.66 6.18 11.70
N SER A 100 1.11 5.54 12.73
CA SER A 100 1.86 5.18 13.94
C SER A 100 2.95 4.15 13.64
N ALA A 101 2.65 3.13 12.86
CA ALA A 101 3.63 2.12 12.46
C ALA A 101 4.78 2.74 11.65
N CYS A 102 4.46 3.61 10.69
CA CYS A 102 5.45 4.31 9.87
C CYS A 102 6.30 5.28 10.70
N ALA A 103 5.67 6.10 11.56
CA ALA A 103 6.38 7.07 12.40
C ALA A 103 7.34 6.39 13.38
N ASN A 104 6.91 5.30 14.01
CA ASN A 104 7.77 4.53 14.90
C ASN A 104 8.95 3.91 14.13
N TRP A 105 8.67 3.30 12.98
CA TRP A 105 9.72 2.74 12.13
C TRP A 105 10.76 3.78 11.72
N CYS A 106 10.33 4.94 11.25
CA CYS A 106 11.24 6.02 10.86
C CYS A 106 12.08 6.51 12.05
N ARG A 107 11.48 6.66 13.22
CA ARG A 107 12.22 7.08 14.42
C ARG A 107 13.31 6.09 14.83
N ASP A 108 13.05 4.79 14.65
CA ASP A 108 13.96 3.73 15.08
C ASP A 108 15.10 3.47 14.07
N HIS A 109 14.95 3.91 12.80
CA HIS A 109 15.84 3.54 11.71
C HIS A 109 16.36 4.69 10.84
N LEU A 110 15.90 5.93 11.07
CA LEU A 110 16.38 7.14 10.40
C LEU A 110 16.90 8.16 11.40
#